data_a52f6cd19f6ba639a1bc986960150e29
#
_entry.id   a52f6cd19f6ba639a1bc986960150e29
#
_cell.length_a   1.000
_cell.length_b   1.000
_cell.length_c   1.000
_cell.angle_alpha   90.00
_cell.angle_beta   90.00
_cell.angle_gamma   90.00
#
_symmetry.space_group_name_H-M   'P 1'
#
loop_
_entity.id
_entity.type
_entity.pdbx_description
1 polymer ?
#
loop_
_entity_poly.entity_id
_entity_poly.type
_entity_poly.pdbx_seq_one_letter_code
_entity_poly.pdbx_strand_id
1 'polypeptide(L)'
;MCKFFGVSRSGYYDFVKRLGRPEHDAELAKKIQECQNRTDKTYGYRRVWKWLSDRNIHRNPKTILRIMKKYGLLSEIRRRRKWINLGQQIHRYENLLNRQFRSDRPNTKWVTDISYIHTKEGVLYLSMIRDLYDNSIVAYKTATRQTISLVLDTIRLAMKKEKKRAAAELQLHSDQGFQYTSHGYFKLTQSYGIIPSMSRKGNPYDNAMAENFFSILKTECIYRHKPKTVQEANDLIDRYIHFYNHERIQNKTGVVPLTLRHSA
;
A
#
# COMPACT_ATOMS: atom_id res chain seq x y z
N MET A 1 39.20 -7.88 -40.80
CA MET A 1 37.95 -7.71 -40.01
C MET A 1 37.91 -6.36 -39.31
N CYS A 2 38.81 -6.00 -38.39
CA CYS A 2 38.75 -4.69 -37.68
C CYS A 2 38.70 -3.45 -38.61
N LYS A 3 39.46 -3.45 -39.69
CA LYS A 3 39.43 -2.38 -40.71
C LYS A 3 38.07 -2.28 -41.41
N PHE A 4 37.42 -3.42 -41.66
CA PHE A 4 36.11 -3.49 -42.32
C PHE A 4 34.98 -2.90 -41.42
N PHE A 5 35.06 -3.13 -40.12
CA PHE A 5 34.07 -2.61 -39.14
C PHE A 5 34.47 -1.26 -38.54
N GLY A 6 35.52 -0.60 -39.00
CA GLY A 6 35.97 0.71 -38.50
C GLY A 6 36.39 0.70 -37.00
N VAL A 7 36.84 -0.43 -36.47
CA VAL A 7 37.25 -0.61 -35.07
C VAL A 7 38.75 -0.74 -34.97
N SER A 8 39.39 -0.11 -33.98
CA SER A 8 40.82 -0.30 -33.73
C SER A 8 41.10 -1.72 -33.24
N ARG A 9 42.26 -2.30 -33.62
CA ARG A 9 42.66 -3.64 -33.12
C ARG A 9 42.78 -3.67 -31.60
N SER A 10 43.36 -2.64 -30.98
CA SER A 10 43.48 -2.55 -29.52
C SER A 10 42.11 -2.50 -28.85
N GLY A 11 41.18 -1.68 -29.38
CA GLY A 11 39.80 -1.63 -28.86
C GLY A 11 39.06 -2.95 -28.94
N TYR A 12 39.27 -3.74 -29.99
CA TYR A 12 38.70 -5.09 -30.13
C TYR A 12 39.27 -6.04 -29.05
N TYR A 13 40.59 -6.12 -28.90
CA TYR A 13 41.20 -7.00 -27.91
C TYR A 13 40.89 -6.56 -26.47
N ASP A 14 40.79 -5.29 -26.18
CA ASP A 14 40.34 -4.78 -24.88
C ASP A 14 38.87 -5.11 -24.61
N PHE A 15 38.03 -5.10 -25.63
CA PHE A 15 36.65 -5.56 -25.52
C PHE A 15 36.61 -7.07 -25.21
N VAL A 16 37.36 -7.89 -25.95
CA VAL A 16 37.42 -9.36 -25.71
C VAL A 16 37.95 -9.67 -24.31
N LYS A 17 38.99 -8.98 -23.83
CA LYS A 17 39.49 -9.12 -22.44
C LYS A 17 38.43 -8.75 -21.40
N ARG A 18 37.54 -7.77 -21.70
CA ARG A 18 36.47 -7.37 -20.79
C ARG A 18 35.33 -8.37 -20.74
N LEU A 19 35.06 -9.12 -21.81
CA LEU A 19 34.03 -10.15 -21.84
C LEU A 19 34.25 -11.27 -20.82
N GLY A 20 35.52 -11.60 -20.52
CA GLY A 20 35.86 -12.62 -19.53
C GLY A 20 35.93 -12.12 -18.07
N ARG A 21 35.75 -10.83 -17.82
CA ARG A 21 35.79 -10.30 -16.45
C ARG A 21 34.42 -10.44 -15.78
N PRO A 22 34.38 -10.88 -14.50
CA PRO A 22 33.13 -10.88 -13.76
C PRO A 22 32.54 -9.48 -13.73
N GLU A 23 31.25 -9.36 -13.97
CA GLU A 23 30.58 -8.07 -13.97
C GLU A 23 30.65 -7.42 -12.58
N HIS A 24 31.18 -6.22 -12.51
CA HIS A 24 31.36 -5.45 -11.28
C HIS A 24 30.03 -5.27 -10.49
N ASP A 25 28.88 -5.29 -11.19
CA ASP A 25 27.57 -5.11 -10.59
C ASP A 25 26.90 -6.42 -10.14
N ALA A 26 27.52 -7.60 -10.43
CA ALA A 26 26.87 -8.90 -10.24
C ALA A 26 26.52 -9.21 -8.77
N GLU A 27 27.42 -8.90 -7.82
CA GLU A 27 27.16 -9.11 -6.40
C GLU A 27 26.01 -8.23 -5.88
N LEU A 28 26.01 -6.96 -6.27
CA LEU A 28 24.94 -6.04 -5.89
C LEU A 28 23.62 -6.43 -6.53
N ALA A 29 23.64 -6.92 -7.78
CA ALA A 29 22.46 -7.44 -8.46
C ALA A 29 21.86 -8.65 -7.72
N LYS A 30 22.69 -9.57 -7.20
CA LYS A 30 22.23 -10.70 -6.36
C LYS A 30 21.52 -10.22 -5.08
N LYS A 31 22.07 -9.20 -4.40
CA LYS A 31 21.43 -8.61 -3.20
C LYS A 31 20.11 -7.91 -3.53
N ILE A 32 20.04 -7.22 -4.66
CA ILE A 32 18.79 -6.63 -5.14
C ILE A 32 17.77 -7.72 -5.50
N GLN A 33 18.21 -8.81 -6.12
CA GLN A 33 17.36 -9.96 -6.43
C GLN A 33 16.79 -10.61 -5.16
N GLU A 34 17.61 -10.77 -4.12
CA GLU A 34 17.17 -11.26 -2.80
C GLU A 34 16.07 -10.38 -2.22
N CYS A 35 16.26 -9.04 -2.26
CA CYS A 35 15.25 -8.08 -1.84
C CYS A 35 13.95 -8.23 -2.64
N GLN A 36 14.04 -8.33 -3.97
CA GLN A 36 12.88 -8.46 -4.85
C GLN A 36 12.15 -9.80 -4.66
N ASN A 37 12.86 -10.89 -4.42
CA ASN A 37 12.27 -12.19 -4.12
C ASN A 37 11.50 -12.14 -2.79
N ARG A 38 12.08 -11.53 -1.76
CA ARG A 38 11.45 -11.38 -0.45
C ARG A 38 10.21 -10.49 -0.49
N THR A 39 10.21 -9.47 -1.35
CA THR A 39 9.13 -8.47 -1.44
C THR A 39 8.20 -8.69 -2.64
N ASP A 40 8.29 -9.86 -3.27
CA ASP A 40 7.49 -10.24 -4.43
C ASP A 40 7.52 -9.18 -5.55
N LYS A 41 8.72 -8.63 -5.85
CA LYS A 41 8.98 -7.57 -6.83
C LYS A 41 8.12 -6.31 -6.68
N THR A 42 7.66 -6.02 -5.46
CA THR A 42 6.86 -4.80 -5.20
C THR A 42 7.74 -3.57 -4.94
N TYR A 43 9.03 -3.76 -4.60
CA TYR A 43 9.91 -2.67 -4.24
C TYR A 43 10.50 -1.98 -5.47
N GLY A 44 10.17 -0.68 -5.63
CA GLY A 44 10.89 0.21 -6.52
C GLY A 44 12.28 0.59 -5.97
N TYR A 45 13.15 1.16 -6.82
CA TYR A 45 14.56 1.43 -6.50
C TYR A 45 14.79 2.20 -5.18
N ARG A 46 13.86 3.09 -4.77
CA ARG A 46 14.00 3.86 -3.51
C ARG A 46 13.83 2.98 -2.28
N ARG A 47 12.89 2.01 -2.30
CA ARG A 47 12.73 1.03 -1.21
C ARG A 47 13.86 0.03 -1.19
N VAL A 48 14.31 -0.44 -2.36
CA VAL A 48 15.50 -1.30 -2.49
C VAL A 48 16.74 -0.61 -1.94
N TRP A 49 16.92 0.69 -2.26
CA TRP A 49 18.00 1.49 -1.70
C TRP A 49 17.95 1.54 -0.16
N LYS A 50 16.78 1.81 0.43
CA LYS A 50 16.61 1.83 1.88
C LYS A 50 16.89 0.45 2.49
N TRP A 51 16.33 -0.61 1.90
CA TRP A 51 16.55 -1.99 2.34
C TRP A 51 18.03 -2.40 2.33
N LEU A 52 18.80 -1.96 1.34
CA LEU A 52 20.26 -2.17 1.27
C LEU A 52 20.99 -1.33 2.32
N SER A 53 20.60 -0.07 2.50
CA SER A 53 21.19 0.83 3.50
C SER A 53 21.03 0.30 4.92
N ASP A 54 19.88 -0.28 5.25
CA ASP A 54 19.59 -0.91 6.56
C ASP A 54 20.46 -2.17 6.80
N ARG A 55 21.14 -2.67 5.76
CA ARG A 55 22.11 -3.79 5.80
C ARG A 55 23.55 -3.33 5.58
N ASN A 56 23.83 -2.06 5.85
CA ASN A 56 25.16 -1.44 5.68
C ASN A 56 25.72 -1.47 4.24
N ILE A 57 24.84 -1.60 3.23
CA ILE A 57 25.22 -1.54 1.82
C ILE A 57 24.85 -0.16 1.27
N HIS A 58 25.75 0.80 1.42
CA HIS A 58 25.53 2.18 0.99
C HIS A 58 25.92 2.35 -0.48
N ARG A 59 24.95 2.70 -1.33
CA ARG A 59 25.12 2.99 -2.76
C ARG A 59 24.22 4.15 -3.18
N ASN A 60 24.59 4.83 -4.24
CA ASN A 60 23.75 5.88 -4.80
C ASN A 60 22.44 5.29 -5.36
N PRO A 61 21.27 5.87 -5.06
CA PRO A 61 19.98 5.40 -5.58
C PRO A 61 19.92 5.30 -7.11
N LYS A 62 20.61 6.18 -7.84
CA LYS A 62 20.71 6.12 -9.32
C LYS A 62 21.47 4.88 -9.79
N THR A 63 22.51 4.46 -9.06
CA THR A 63 23.25 3.22 -9.34
C THR A 63 22.35 2.00 -9.18
N ILE A 64 21.57 1.95 -8.11
CA ILE A 64 20.61 0.86 -7.88
C ILE A 64 19.58 0.81 -9.00
N LEU A 65 19.01 1.94 -9.41
CA LEU A 65 18.08 2.00 -10.53
C LEU A 65 18.72 1.50 -11.85
N ARG A 66 19.97 1.87 -12.12
CA ARG A 66 20.72 1.41 -13.30
C ARG A 66 20.89 -0.12 -13.29
N ILE A 67 21.26 -0.68 -12.13
CA ILE A 67 21.44 -2.14 -11.97
C ILE A 67 20.11 -2.85 -12.10
N MET A 68 19.04 -2.35 -11.45
CA MET A 68 17.69 -2.91 -11.57
C MET A 68 17.21 -2.93 -13.02
N LYS A 69 17.50 -1.89 -13.81
CA LYS A 69 17.19 -1.88 -15.25
C LYS A 69 18.02 -2.91 -16.01
N LYS A 70 19.34 -2.95 -15.78
CA LYS A 70 20.28 -3.83 -16.48
C LYS A 70 19.93 -5.32 -16.29
N TYR A 71 19.53 -5.72 -15.08
CA TYR A 71 19.23 -7.11 -14.72
C TYR A 71 17.74 -7.45 -14.71
N GLY A 72 16.87 -6.58 -15.21
CA GLY A 72 15.43 -6.85 -15.26
C GLY A 72 14.74 -6.95 -13.88
N LEU A 73 15.29 -6.29 -12.86
CA LEU A 73 14.85 -6.34 -11.46
C LEU A 73 13.89 -5.20 -11.07
N LEU A 74 13.28 -4.54 -12.04
CA LEU A 74 12.31 -3.48 -11.76
C LEU A 74 11.04 -4.05 -11.12
N SER A 75 10.40 -3.22 -10.27
CA SER A 75 9.10 -3.59 -9.71
C SER A 75 8.02 -3.68 -10.78
N GLU A 76 7.09 -4.62 -10.60
CA GLU A 76 5.91 -4.74 -11.45
C GLU A 76 4.85 -3.74 -10.99
N ILE A 77 4.54 -2.75 -11.81
CA ILE A 77 3.58 -1.69 -11.49
C ILE A 77 2.44 -1.63 -12.50
N ARG A 78 1.24 -1.32 -12.00
CA ARG A 78 0.07 -1.13 -12.84
C ARG A 78 0.05 0.29 -13.44
N ARG A 79 -0.33 0.43 -14.72
CA ARG A 79 -0.57 1.75 -15.34
C ARG A 79 -1.81 2.41 -14.72
N ARG A 80 -1.72 3.71 -14.38
CA ARG A 80 -2.86 4.50 -13.89
C ARG A 80 -3.94 4.64 -14.98
N ARG A 81 -5.22 4.41 -14.62
CA ARG A 81 -6.37 4.76 -15.46
C ARG A 81 -6.69 6.25 -15.34
N LYS A 82 -7.19 6.88 -16.44
CA LYS A 82 -7.67 8.28 -16.39
C LYS A 82 -8.99 8.37 -15.64
N TRP A 83 -9.17 9.47 -14.93
CA TRP A 83 -10.36 9.79 -14.11
C TRP A 83 -11.58 10.21 -14.94
N ILE A 84 -12.79 9.90 -14.43
CA ILE A 84 -14.08 10.35 -14.96
C ILE A 84 -14.85 11.03 -13.83
N ASN A 85 -15.39 12.22 -14.06
CA ASN A 85 -16.07 13.09 -13.07
C ASN A 85 -17.58 12.81 -13.05
N LEU A 86 -18.19 12.54 -11.90
CA LEU A 86 -19.58 12.11 -11.72
C LEU A 86 -20.37 12.98 -10.72
N GLY A 87 -20.74 14.23 -11.08
CA GLY A 87 -21.87 14.99 -10.53
C GLY A 87 -21.95 15.37 -9.02
N GLN A 88 -22.81 16.36 -8.67
CA GLN A 88 -23.02 16.95 -7.32
C GLN A 88 -23.92 16.10 -6.39
N GLN A 89 -23.73 16.24 -5.05
CA GLN A 89 -24.44 15.40 -4.08
C GLN A 89 -24.60 15.93 -2.64
N ILE A 90 -25.52 15.32 -1.86
CA ILE A 90 -26.01 15.70 -0.53
C ILE A 90 -25.28 14.93 0.58
N HIS A 91 -24.90 15.61 1.64
CA HIS A 91 -24.12 15.15 2.79
C HIS A 91 -24.95 14.78 4.02
N ARG A 92 -24.54 13.79 4.84
CA ARG A 92 -25.06 13.53 6.19
C ARG A 92 -24.12 13.97 7.32
N TYR A 93 -22.82 13.94 7.10
CA TYR A 93 -21.81 14.46 8.02
C TYR A 93 -20.87 15.43 7.31
N GLU A 94 -20.33 16.36 8.05
CA GLU A 94 -19.35 17.30 7.53
C GLU A 94 -18.02 16.64 7.18
N ASN A 95 -17.29 17.23 6.23
CA ASN A 95 -15.94 16.82 5.93
C ASN A 95 -14.96 17.48 6.92
N LEU A 96 -14.86 16.91 8.11
CA LEU A 96 -13.97 17.41 9.15
C LEU A 96 -12.50 17.14 8.83
N LEU A 97 -12.21 16.06 8.06
CA LEU A 97 -10.85 15.73 7.66
C LEU A 97 -10.24 16.80 6.75
N ASN A 98 -11.06 17.42 5.87
CA ASN A 98 -10.69 18.48 4.94
C ASN A 98 -9.32 18.27 4.26
N ARG A 99 -9.02 17.04 3.82
CA ARG A 99 -7.77 16.61 3.19
C ARG A 99 -6.52 16.73 4.08
N GLN A 100 -6.68 16.95 5.38
CA GLN A 100 -5.58 16.92 6.34
C GLN A 100 -5.20 15.46 6.66
N PHE A 101 -4.57 14.79 5.69
CA PHE A 101 -4.20 13.39 5.75
C PHE A 101 -2.95 13.10 6.61
N ARG A 102 -2.75 13.89 7.64
CA ARG A 102 -1.72 13.67 8.65
C ARG A 102 -2.34 13.76 10.04
N SER A 103 -1.83 12.96 10.93
CA SER A 103 -2.11 13.02 12.36
C SER A 103 -0.78 13.09 13.11
N ASP A 104 -0.76 13.80 14.22
CA ASP A 104 0.45 13.95 15.05
C ASP A 104 0.57 12.82 16.07
N ARG A 105 -0.51 12.05 16.29
CA ARG A 105 -0.57 10.93 17.24
C ARG A 105 -1.35 9.76 16.64
N PRO A 106 -1.02 8.51 17.03
CA PRO A 106 -1.80 7.34 16.69
C PRO A 106 -3.24 7.45 17.20
N ASN A 107 -4.16 6.81 16.50
CA ASN A 107 -5.56 6.67 16.90
C ASN A 107 -6.32 8.00 17.09
N THR A 108 -5.94 9.05 16.37
CA THR A 108 -6.64 10.33 16.33
C THR A 108 -7.48 10.49 15.08
N LYS A 109 -6.94 10.09 13.93
CA LYS A 109 -7.64 10.18 12.63
C LYS A 109 -7.53 8.86 11.91
N TRP A 110 -8.66 8.22 11.70
CA TRP A 110 -8.79 7.01 10.90
C TRP A 110 -9.54 7.27 9.62
N VAL A 111 -9.20 6.53 8.58
CA VAL A 111 -9.99 6.46 7.33
C VAL A 111 -10.48 5.05 7.12
N THR A 112 -11.68 4.91 6.58
CA THR A 112 -12.31 3.63 6.27
C THR A 112 -12.94 3.64 4.90
N ASP A 113 -12.97 2.48 4.28
CA ASP A 113 -13.63 2.28 2.99
C ASP A 113 -13.82 0.79 2.74
N ILE A 114 -14.62 0.45 1.71
CA ILE A 114 -14.85 -0.91 1.25
C ILE A 114 -14.32 -1.06 -0.17
N SER A 115 -13.53 -2.08 -0.40
CA SER A 115 -13.12 -2.48 -1.73
C SER A 115 -13.61 -3.88 -2.06
N TYR A 116 -13.63 -4.22 -3.35
CA TYR A 116 -14.02 -5.53 -3.83
C TYR A 116 -12.88 -6.21 -4.60
N ILE A 117 -12.83 -7.51 -4.48
CA ILE A 117 -11.86 -8.40 -5.10
C ILE A 117 -12.63 -9.46 -5.87
N HIS A 118 -12.38 -9.54 -7.17
CA HIS A 118 -13.01 -10.54 -8.02
C HIS A 118 -12.24 -11.85 -7.94
N THR A 119 -12.95 -12.94 -7.72
CA THR A 119 -12.48 -14.31 -7.85
C THR A 119 -13.34 -15.07 -8.86
N LYS A 120 -12.99 -16.32 -9.18
CA LYS A 120 -13.86 -17.15 -10.05
C LYS A 120 -15.14 -17.60 -9.34
N GLU A 121 -15.12 -17.64 -8.01
CA GLU A 121 -16.27 -18.01 -7.17
C GLU A 121 -17.22 -16.84 -6.88
N GLY A 122 -16.82 -15.60 -7.21
CA GLY A 122 -17.60 -14.41 -6.96
C GLY A 122 -16.80 -13.23 -6.48
N VAL A 123 -17.46 -12.31 -5.78
CA VAL A 123 -16.85 -11.08 -5.28
C VAL A 123 -16.64 -11.17 -3.78
N LEU A 124 -15.42 -10.91 -3.33
CA LEU A 124 -15.07 -10.72 -1.92
C LEU A 124 -14.99 -9.22 -1.64
N TYR A 125 -15.70 -8.76 -0.62
CA TYR A 125 -15.67 -7.39 -0.12
C TYR A 125 -14.70 -7.30 1.05
N LEU A 126 -13.85 -6.28 1.04
CA LEU A 126 -12.87 -5.98 2.08
C LEU A 126 -13.18 -4.61 2.66
N SER A 127 -13.60 -4.56 3.92
CA SER A 127 -13.68 -3.33 4.72
C SER A 127 -12.40 -3.18 5.53
N MET A 128 -11.81 -1.98 5.56
CA MET A 128 -10.62 -1.73 6.37
C MET A 128 -10.68 -0.39 7.09
N ILE A 129 -9.90 -0.27 8.16
CA ILE A 129 -9.61 0.98 8.87
C ILE A 129 -8.10 1.20 8.87
N ARG A 130 -7.69 2.38 8.42
CA ARG A 130 -6.30 2.82 8.34
C ARG A 130 -6.07 4.03 9.22
N ASP A 131 -5.01 4.02 10.01
CA ASP A 131 -4.58 5.18 10.78
C ASP A 131 -3.80 6.18 9.90
N LEU A 132 -4.06 7.46 10.05
CA LEU A 132 -3.37 8.51 9.29
C LEU A 132 -2.05 8.95 9.92
N TYR A 133 -1.73 8.51 11.13
CA TYR A 133 -0.45 8.76 11.76
C TYR A 133 0.68 7.97 11.11
N ASP A 134 0.58 6.66 11.15
CA ASP A 134 1.61 5.71 10.68
C ASP A 134 1.23 5.00 9.37
N ASN A 135 0.01 5.19 8.90
CA ASN A 135 -0.59 4.50 7.76
C ASN A 135 -0.79 2.98 7.95
N SER A 136 -0.73 2.47 9.16
CA SER A 136 -1.01 1.06 9.44
C SER A 136 -2.49 0.72 9.23
N ILE A 137 -2.75 -0.54 8.89
CA ILE A 137 -4.12 -1.09 8.87
C ILE A 137 -4.43 -1.57 10.28
N VAL A 138 -5.27 -0.80 10.97
CA VAL A 138 -5.71 -1.06 12.35
C VAL A 138 -6.59 -2.29 12.41
N ALA A 139 -7.57 -2.37 11.52
CA ALA A 139 -8.48 -3.50 11.41
C ALA A 139 -8.99 -3.67 9.98
N TYR A 140 -9.38 -4.88 9.65
CA TYR A 140 -10.07 -5.22 8.41
C TYR A 140 -10.99 -6.43 8.62
N LYS A 141 -11.99 -6.56 7.78
CA LYS A 141 -12.89 -7.70 7.66
C LYS A 141 -13.22 -7.95 6.21
N THR A 142 -13.46 -9.20 5.90
CA THR A 142 -13.91 -9.64 4.58
C THR A 142 -15.29 -10.27 4.68
N ALA A 143 -16.07 -10.17 3.60
CA ALA A 143 -17.36 -10.85 3.48
C ALA A 143 -17.70 -11.09 1.99
N THR A 144 -18.56 -12.06 1.72
CA THR A 144 -19.10 -12.33 0.37
C THR A 144 -20.25 -11.38 -0.01
N ARG A 145 -20.72 -10.57 0.92
CA ARG A 145 -21.78 -9.57 0.71
C ARG A 145 -21.39 -8.22 1.30
N GLN A 146 -21.72 -7.17 0.58
CA GLN A 146 -21.47 -5.79 1.02
C GLN A 146 -22.60 -5.33 1.97
N THR A 147 -22.52 -5.72 3.23
CA THR A 147 -23.52 -5.43 4.26
C THR A 147 -23.08 -4.31 5.20
N ILE A 148 -24.04 -3.74 5.93
CA ILE A 148 -23.76 -2.79 7.03
C ILE A 148 -22.93 -3.49 8.13
N SER A 149 -23.25 -4.75 8.44
CA SER A 149 -22.52 -5.52 9.47
C SER A 149 -21.03 -5.62 9.19
N LEU A 150 -20.60 -5.73 7.91
CA LEU A 150 -19.19 -5.77 7.55
C LEU A 150 -18.42 -4.54 8.06
N VAL A 151 -18.98 -3.36 7.90
CA VAL A 151 -18.38 -2.11 8.42
C VAL A 151 -18.43 -2.05 9.94
N LEU A 152 -19.58 -2.37 10.53
CA LEU A 152 -19.74 -2.33 11.99
C LEU A 152 -18.77 -3.28 12.69
N ASP A 153 -18.58 -4.48 12.15
CA ASP A 153 -17.66 -5.47 12.71
C ASP A 153 -16.20 -5.07 12.55
N THR A 154 -15.88 -4.36 11.45
CA THR A 154 -14.54 -3.78 11.26
C THR A 154 -14.25 -2.70 12.32
N ILE A 155 -15.24 -1.84 12.62
CA ILE A 155 -15.09 -0.81 13.66
C ILE A 155 -14.99 -1.46 15.05
N ARG A 156 -15.84 -2.46 15.36
CA ARG A 156 -15.76 -3.20 16.64
C ARG A 156 -14.38 -3.84 16.82
N LEU A 157 -13.84 -4.45 15.76
CA LEU A 157 -12.51 -5.05 15.79
C LEU A 157 -11.41 -4.02 16.03
N ALA A 158 -11.47 -2.86 15.36
CA ALA A 158 -10.53 -1.76 15.57
C ALA A 158 -10.57 -1.26 17.02
N MET A 159 -11.78 -0.98 17.53
CA MET A 159 -11.95 -0.52 18.90
C MET A 159 -11.56 -1.57 19.95
N LYS A 160 -11.77 -2.86 19.67
CA LYS A 160 -11.28 -3.94 20.56
C LYS A 160 -9.76 -3.94 20.67
N LYS A 161 -9.05 -3.68 19.56
CA LYS A 161 -7.58 -3.63 19.52
C LYS A 161 -7.02 -2.37 20.18
N GLU A 162 -7.64 -1.22 19.94
CA GLU A 162 -7.05 0.09 20.22
C GLU A 162 -7.78 0.89 21.31
N LYS A 163 -8.88 0.38 21.91
CA LYS A 163 -9.74 1.13 22.85
C LYS A 163 -8.97 1.86 23.94
N LYS A 164 -7.94 1.25 24.50
CA LYS A 164 -7.11 1.86 25.57
C LYS A 164 -6.19 2.98 25.06
N ARG A 165 -5.97 3.06 23.75
CA ARG A 165 -5.05 3.98 23.08
C ARG A 165 -5.76 4.97 22.18
N ALA A 166 -7.07 4.78 21.94
CA ALA A 166 -7.85 5.70 21.10
C ALA A 166 -7.98 7.06 21.79
N ALA A 167 -7.78 8.14 21.02
CA ALA A 167 -7.99 9.48 21.51
C ALA A 167 -9.46 9.70 21.86
N ALA A 168 -9.74 10.56 22.85
CA ALA A 168 -11.11 10.93 23.24
C ALA A 168 -11.91 11.53 22.07
N GLU A 169 -11.23 12.09 21.07
CA GLU A 169 -11.80 12.72 19.88
C GLU A 169 -11.39 11.98 18.59
N LEU A 170 -11.42 10.63 18.62
CA LEU A 170 -11.09 9.83 17.44
C LEU A 170 -12.03 10.16 16.29
N GLN A 171 -11.47 10.68 15.20
CA GLN A 171 -12.18 10.97 13.97
C GLN A 171 -12.13 9.75 13.02
N LEU A 172 -13.30 9.31 12.52
CA LEU A 172 -13.39 8.26 11.50
C LEU A 172 -13.98 8.83 10.21
N HIS A 173 -13.15 8.93 9.18
CA HIS A 173 -13.54 9.45 7.87
C HIS A 173 -13.88 8.34 6.88
N SER A 174 -14.99 8.49 6.18
CA SER A 174 -15.50 7.56 5.18
C SER A 174 -15.99 8.27 3.92
N ASP A 175 -16.31 7.51 2.89
CA ASP A 175 -17.15 7.97 1.79
C ASP A 175 -18.63 8.07 2.22
N GLN A 176 -19.53 8.40 1.25
CA GLN A 176 -20.98 8.47 1.49
C GLN A 176 -21.70 7.14 1.15
N GLY A 177 -21.02 6.00 1.25
CA GLY A 177 -21.64 4.70 1.06
C GLY A 177 -22.82 4.47 2.01
N PHE A 178 -23.80 3.68 1.59
CA PHE A 178 -25.01 3.41 2.40
C PHE A 178 -24.69 2.78 3.76
N GLN A 179 -23.57 2.08 3.87
CA GLN A 179 -23.13 1.49 5.14
C GLN A 179 -22.81 2.56 6.17
N TYR A 180 -22.11 3.63 5.74
CA TYR A 180 -21.66 4.73 6.59
C TYR A 180 -22.76 5.76 6.88
N THR A 181 -23.83 5.78 6.08
CA THR A 181 -25.02 6.62 6.33
C THR A 181 -26.13 5.91 7.11
N SER A 182 -25.90 4.64 7.50
CA SER A 182 -26.88 3.82 8.21
C SER A 182 -27.05 4.23 9.67
N HIS A 183 -28.25 3.99 10.23
CA HIS A 183 -28.51 4.20 11.65
C HIS A 183 -27.63 3.34 12.57
N GLY A 184 -27.28 2.12 12.11
CA GLY A 184 -26.35 1.23 12.85
C GLY A 184 -24.96 1.85 12.98
N TYR A 185 -24.45 2.48 11.91
CA TYR A 185 -23.16 3.18 11.94
C TYR A 185 -23.20 4.36 12.90
N PHE A 186 -24.23 5.19 12.83
CA PHE A 186 -24.43 6.33 13.74
C PHE A 186 -24.45 5.89 15.21
N LYS A 187 -25.29 4.90 15.58
CA LYS A 187 -25.34 4.38 16.96
C LYS A 187 -23.98 3.84 17.44
N LEU A 188 -23.28 3.10 16.57
CA LEU A 188 -22.01 2.50 16.94
C LEU A 188 -20.93 3.56 17.16
N THR A 189 -20.81 4.55 16.27
CA THR A 189 -19.85 5.64 16.43
C THR A 189 -20.10 6.45 17.68
N GLN A 190 -21.39 6.76 17.99
CA GLN A 190 -21.76 7.42 19.25
C GLN A 190 -21.35 6.57 20.49
N SER A 191 -21.62 5.26 20.48
CA SER A 191 -21.32 4.41 21.63
C SER A 191 -19.82 4.31 21.96
N TYR A 192 -18.97 4.55 20.98
CA TYR A 192 -17.51 4.58 21.14
C TYR A 192 -16.93 5.99 21.29
N GLY A 193 -17.75 7.06 21.20
CA GLY A 193 -17.27 8.43 21.18
C GLY A 193 -16.47 8.80 19.92
N ILE A 194 -16.68 8.07 18.82
CA ILE A 194 -16.04 8.33 17.54
C ILE A 194 -16.77 9.48 16.84
N ILE A 195 -16.02 10.45 16.34
CA ILE A 195 -16.53 11.57 15.54
C ILE A 195 -16.56 11.17 14.06
N PRO A 196 -17.73 10.94 13.46
CA PRO A 196 -17.83 10.61 12.05
C PRO A 196 -17.53 11.83 11.17
N SER A 197 -16.77 11.61 10.10
CA SER A 197 -16.47 12.59 9.05
C SER A 197 -16.73 11.95 7.70
N MET A 198 -17.23 12.70 6.71
CA MET A 198 -17.53 12.17 5.38
C MET A 198 -16.92 12.99 4.26
N SER A 199 -16.46 12.30 3.23
CA SER A 199 -16.08 12.90 1.96
C SER A 199 -17.26 13.68 1.36
N ARG A 200 -16.97 14.76 0.66
CA ARG A 200 -17.96 15.41 -0.21
C ARG A 200 -18.32 14.44 -1.33
N LYS A 201 -19.59 14.39 -1.68
CA LYS A 201 -20.08 13.44 -2.68
C LYS A 201 -19.43 13.69 -4.04
N GLY A 202 -18.99 12.63 -4.71
CA GLY A 202 -18.30 12.71 -6.01
C GLY A 202 -16.89 13.30 -5.94
N ASN A 203 -16.33 13.52 -4.74
CA ASN A 203 -14.98 14.02 -4.59
C ASN A 203 -14.04 12.90 -4.06
N PRO A 204 -13.34 12.19 -4.97
CA PRO A 204 -12.44 11.10 -4.61
C PRO A 204 -11.20 11.55 -3.82
N TYR A 205 -10.83 12.82 -3.95
CA TYR A 205 -9.68 13.34 -3.23
C TYR A 205 -9.89 13.37 -1.71
N ASP A 206 -11.15 13.40 -1.26
CA ASP A 206 -11.47 13.48 0.15
C ASP A 206 -11.24 12.13 0.87
N ASN A 207 -11.35 10.96 0.17
CA ASN A 207 -11.04 9.62 0.72
C ASN A 207 -9.78 8.99 0.10
N ALA A 208 -8.90 9.81 -0.47
CA ALA A 208 -7.73 9.35 -1.22
C ALA A 208 -6.81 8.41 -0.44
N MET A 209 -6.75 8.51 0.89
CA MET A 209 -5.87 7.67 1.71
C MET A 209 -6.38 6.23 1.84
N ALA A 210 -7.69 6.02 1.90
CA ALA A 210 -8.28 4.69 1.87
C ALA A 210 -8.17 4.07 0.47
N GLU A 211 -8.51 4.82 -0.58
CA GLU A 211 -8.36 4.40 -1.97
C GLU A 211 -6.90 4.06 -2.32
N ASN A 212 -5.94 4.83 -1.80
CA ASN A 212 -4.52 4.59 -1.99
C ASN A 212 -4.10 3.21 -1.46
N PHE A 213 -4.54 2.83 -0.25
CA PHE A 213 -4.23 1.50 0.28
C PHE A 213 -4.80 0.40 -0.60
N PHE A 214 -6.07 0.49 -1.00
CA PHE A 214 -6.67 -0.51 -1.89
C PHE A 214 -5.99 -0.60 -3.25
N SER A 215 -5.55 0.53 -3.80
CA SER A 215 -4.77 0.55 -5.03
C SER A 215 -3.43 -0.19 -4.87
N ILE A 216 -2.77 0.00 -3.73
CA ILE A 216 -1.51 -0.67 -3.40
C ILE A 216 -1.73 -2.18 -3.23
N LEU A 217 -2.70 -2.59 -2.40
CA LEU A 217 -3.06 -4.00 -2.19
C LEU A 217 -3.39 -4.70 -3.52
N LYS A 218 -4.24 -4.09 -4.33
CA LYS A 218 -4.62 -4.67 -5.61
C LYS A 218 -3.43 -4.79 -6.56
N THR A 219 -2.57 -3.80 -6.61
CA THR A 219 -1.41 -3.78 -7.53
C THR A 219 -0.30 -4.71 -7.07
N GLU A 220 0.04 -4.67 -5.79
CA GLU A 220 1.19 -5.40 -5.25
C GLU A 220 0.84 -6.88 -4.92
N CYS A 221 -0.45 -7.22 -4.74
CA CYS A 221 -0.88 -8.56 -4.36
C CYS A 221 -1.95 -9.13 -5.30
N ILE A 222 -3.16 -8.60 -5.30
CA ILE A 222 -4.32 -9.26 -5.92
C ILE A 222 -4.17 -9.46 -7.43
N TYR A 223 -3.76 -8.43 -8.18
CA TYR A 223 -3.61 -8.53 -9.64
C TYR A 223 -2.43 -9.39 -10.09
N ARG A 224 -1.49 -9.64 -9.19
CA ARG A 224 -0.33 -10.50 -9.46
C ARG A 224 -0.67 -11.96 -9.24
N HIS A 225 -1.33 -12.28 -8.14
CA HIS A 225 -1.66 -13.67 -7.77
C HIS A 225 -2.97 -14.16 -8.38
N LYS A 226 -3.91 -13.24 -8.71
CA LYS A 226 -5.20 -13.52 -9.37
C LYS A 226 -5.95 -14.66 -8.68
N PRO A 227 -6.36 -14.50 -7.42
CA PRO A 227 -6.98 -15.57 -6.63
C PRO A 227 -8.19 -16.16 -7.35
N LYS A 228 -8.30 -17.47 -7.36
CA LYS A 228 -9.41 -18.18 -7.99
C LYS A 228 -10.58 -18.38 -7.04
N THR A 229 -10.30 -18.61 -5.76
CA THR A 229 -11.30 -18.86 -4.73
C THR A 229 -11.40 -17.71 -3.73
N VAL A 230 -12.49 -17.66 -3.00
CA VAL A 230 -12.69 -16.70 -1.89
C VAL A 230 -11.66 -16.96 -0.79
N GLN A 231 -11.34 -18.24 -0.52
CA GLN A 231 -10.35 -18.60 0.49
C GLN A 231 -8.96 -18.14 0.11
N GLU A 232 -8.51 -18.39 -1.13
CA GLU A 232 -7.22 -17.87 -1.62
C GLU A 232 -7.13 -16.34 -1.50
N ALA A 233 -8.22 -15.64 -1.80
CA ALA A 233 -8.27 -14.18 -1.68
C ALA A 233 -8.12 -13.73 -0.22
N ASN A 234 -8.76 -14.41 0.73
CA ASN A 234 -8.61 -14.13 2.15
C ASN A 234 -7.17 -14.36 2.62
N ASP A 235 -6.58 -15.51 2.28
CA ASP A 235 -5.21 -15.86 2.67
C ASP A 235 -4.18 -14.86 2.11
N LEU A 236 -4.41 -14.37 0.88
CA LEU A 236 -3.59 -13.33 0.26
C LEU A 236 -3.73 -11.99 0.96
N ILE A 237 -4.95 -11.59 1.33
CA ILE A 237 -5.21 -10.35 2.06
C ILE A 237 -4.55 -10.38 3.43
N ASP A 238 -4.70 -11.47 4.16
CA ASP A 238 -4.16 -11.62 5.52
C ASP A 238 -2.63 -11.53 5.51
N ARG A 239 -1.98 -12.30 4.62
CA ARG A 239 -0.52 -12.24 4.43
C ARG A 239 -0.04 -10.86 3.98
N TYR A 240 -0.77 -10.24 3.05
CA TYR A 240 -0.37 -8.93 2.54
C TYR A 240 -0.52 -7.83 3.58
N ILE A 241 -1.60 -7.82 4.38
CA ILE A 241 -1.79 -6.81 5.43
C ILE A 241 -0.74 -6.99 6.53
N HIS A 242 -0.39 -8.25 6.86
CA HIS A 242 0.74 -8.51 7.76
C HIS A 242 2.04 -7.93 7.22
N PHE A 243 2.41 -8.27 5.98
CA PHE A 243 3.59 -7.72 5.30
C PHE A 243 3.55 -6.18 5.24
N TYR A 244 2.40 -5.60 4.90
CA TYR A 244 2.21 -4.16 4.81
C TYR A 244 2.51 -3.44 6.13
N ASN A 245 2.02 -3.98 7.23
CA ASN A 245 2.15 -3.39 8.56
C ASN A 245 3.53 -3.60 9.18
N HIS A 246 4.16 -4.76 8.96
CA HIS A 246 5.37 -5.19 9.69
C HIS A 246 6.65 -5.15 8.87
N GLU A 247 6.57 -5.19 7.53
CA GLU A 247 7.76 -5.34 6.69
C GLU A 247 7.84 -4.31 5.55
N ARG A 248 6.69 -3.80 5.07
CA ARG A 248 6.65 -2.91 3.90
C ARG A 248 7.09 -1.49 4.25
N ILE A 249 8.28 -1.11 3.78
CA ILE A 249 8.82 0.25 3.99
C ILE A 249 7.94 1.30 3.29
N GLN A 250 7.52 2.33 4.03
CA GLN A 250 6.81 3.50 3.51
C GLN A 250 7.82 4.51 2.96
N ASN A 251 7.71 4.90 1.68
CA ASN A 251 8.66 5.84 1.08
C ASN A 251 8.70 7.21 1.79
N LYS A 252 7.59 7.61 2.41
CA LYS A 252 7.45 8.92 3.05
C LYS A 252 8.12 9.00 4.41
N THR A 253 8.07 7.92 5.18
CA THR A 253 8.62 7.84 6.55
C THR A 253 9.96 7.12 6.60
N GLY A 254 10.29 6.35 5.56
CA GLY A 254 11.49 5.51 5.48
C GLY A 254 11.45 4.26 6.37
N VAL A 255 10.34 4.04 7.09
CA VAL A 255 10.14 2.91 8.01
C VAL A 255 8.84 2.17 7.70
N VAL A 256 8.66 1.01 8.34
CA VAL A 256 7.40 0.26 8.26
C VAL A 256 6.35 0.90 9.18
N PRO A 257 5.04 0.77 8.89
CA PRO A 257 3.98 1.41 9.66
C PRO A 257 4.07 1.17 11.18
N LEU A 258 4.12 -0.07 11.62
CA LEU A 258 4.10 -0.39 13.04
C LEU A 258 5.39 -0.01 13.79
N THR A 259 6.54 0.09 13.12
CA THR A 259 7.73 0.65 13.74
C THR A 259 7.53 2.11 14.13
N LEU A 260 6.88 2.90 13.24
CA LEU A 260 6.56 4.29 13.54
C LEU A 260 5.56 4.40 14.69
N ARG A 261 4.56 3.50 14.76
CA ARG A 261 3.56 3.46 15.84
C ARG A 261 4.20 3.19 17.22
N HIS A 262 5.19 2.31 17.28
CA HIS A 262 5.84 1.95 18.53
C HIS A 262 6.89 2.97 19.00
N SER A 263 7.27 3.90 18.13
CA SER A 263 8.20 5.00 18.43
C SER A 263 7.50 6.26 18.95
N ALA A 264 6.18 6.27 19.01
CA ALA A 264 5.33 7.34 19.51
C ALA A 264 4.85 7.05 20.93
#